data_8eda916055aa0dd45c309578daacdce5
#
_entry.id   8eda916055aa0dd45c309578daacdce5
#
_cell.length_a   1.000
_cell.length_b   1.000
_cell.length_c   1.000
_cell.angle_alpha   90.00
_cell.angle_beta   90.00
_cell.angle_gamma   90.00
#
_symmetry.space_group_name_H-M   'P 1'
#
loop_
_entity.id
_entity.type
_entity.pdbx_description
1 polymer ?
#
loop_
_entity_poly.entity_id
_entity_poly.type
_entity_poly.pdbx_seq_one_letter_code
_entity_poly.pdbx_strand_id
1 'polypeptide(L)'
;GPGFGWSRQPWHPPSGWTCYVNFRSPPGKTKKGFWRPAFEIYDGSDKLHGDYQTADQAIRALEENRDKRFFIAAGFYKPHLPFVAPKRFLDLYKDAEIKTLEPQAIPQGAQHYQYSFREICAYGSENGKLFTPESMPTPAQTRDLIHAYYAAASFADAQAGRILQKLDGLKLREKTVVVVWSDHGFHL
;
A
#
# COMPACT_ATOMS: atom_id res chain seq x y z
N GLY A 1 21.87 18.25 1.23
CA GLY A 1 21.66 18.01 2.67
C GLY A 1 20.30 17.40 2.95
N PRO A 2 20.01 16.92 4.18
CA PRO A 2 18.67 16.48 4.54
C PRO A 2 17.67 17.62 4.31
N GLY A 3 16.45 17.27 3.85
CA GLY A 3 15.40 18.24 3.60
C GLY A 3 15.01 19.04 4.85
N PHE A 4 14.21 20.08 4.68
CA PHE A 4 13.82 20.98 5.77
C PHE A 4 13.37 20.24 7.03
N GLY A 5 14.05 20.47 8.14
CA GLY A 5 13.70 19.92 9.46
C GLY A 5 14.12 18.48 9.74
N TRP A 6 14.67 17.74 8.78
CA TRP A 6 15.11 16.35 8.98
C TRP A 6 16.61 16.26 9.22
N SER A 7 17.02 15.48 10.21
CA SER A 7 18.45 15.22 10.49
C SER A 7 19.07 14.19 9.56
N ARG A 8 18.27 13.40 8.84
CA ARG A 8 18.69 12.38 7.86
C ARG A 8 17.90 12.51 6.57
N GLN A 9 18.49 12.06 5.46
CA GLN A 9 17.77 11.90 4.20
C GLN A 9 16.66 10.85 4.33
N PRO A 10 15.48 11.08 3.71
CA PRO A 10 14.45 10.07 3.64
C PRO A 10 14.97 8.80 2.97
N TRP A 11 14.65 7.66 3.55
CA TRP A 11 14.91 6.38 2.94
C TRP A 11 13.69 5.93 2.14
N HIS A 12 13.92 5.35 0.98
CA HIS A 12 12.86 4.79 0.14
C HIS A 12 13.23 3.36 -0.27
N PRO A 13 12.25 2.42 -0.34
CA PRO A 13 12.51 1.06 -0.78
C PRO A 13 12.92 1.04 -2.26
N PRO A 14 13.86 0.16 -2.66
CA PRO A 14 14.30 0.04 -4.05
C PRO A 14 13.18 -0.29 -5.04
N SER A 15 12.12 -0.98 -4.60
CA SER A 15 10.93 -1.28 -5.40
C SER A 15 10.09 -0.04 -5.75
N GLY A 16 10.39 1.10 -5.11
CA GLY A 16 9.56 2.30 -5.19
C GLY A 16 8.15 2.10 -4.62
N TRP A 17 7.27 3.01 -4.93
CA TRP A 17 5.91 3.06 -4.38
C TRP A 17 5.00 1.91 -4.84
N THR A 18 5.28 1.27 -5.99
CA THR A 18 4.48 0.15 -6.50
C THR A 18 4.63 -1.10 -5.65
N CYS A 19 5.80 -1.30 -5.06
CA CYS A 19 6.14 -2.45 -4.24
C CYS A 19 6.00 -3.82 -4.94
N TYR A 20 5.93 -3.88 -6.28
CA TYR A 20 5.89 -5.16 -6.99
C TYR A 20 7.08 -6.04 -6.63
N VAL A 21 6.81 -7.32 -6.41
CA VAL A 21 7.81 -8.34 -6.09
C VAL A 21 8.19 -9.14 -7.34
N ASN A 22 7.20 -9.64 -8.06
CA ASN A 22 7.41 -10.48 -9.26
C ASN A 22 7.25 -9.71 -10.56
N PHE A 23 6.26 -8.80 -10.61
CA PHE A 23 6.02 -8.02 -11.82
C PHE A 23 7.21 -7.12 -12.16
N ARG A 24 7.64 -7.18 -13.41
CA ARG A 24 8.71 -6.33 -13.97
C ARG A 24 8.17 -5.60 -15.19
N SER A 25 8.27 -4.29 -15.18
CA SER A 25 8.00 -3.51 -16.38
C SER A 25 9.03 -3.85 -17.47
N PRO A 26 8.60 -4.10 -18.71
CA PRO A 26 9.53 -4.29 -19.81
C PRO A 26 10.47 -3.08 -19.97
N PRO A 27 11.75 -3.31 -20.33
CA PRO A 27 12.71 -2.23 -20.52
C PRO A 27 12.19 -1.15 -21.48
N GLY A 28 12.33 0.11 -21.11
CA GLY A 28 11.97 1.26 -21.96
C GLY A 28 10.48 1.61 -22.04
N LYS A 29 9.59 0.87 -21.36
CA LYS A 29 8.14 1.09 -21.39
C LYS A 29 7.57 1.67 -20.09
N THR A 30 8.13 2.75 -19.60
CA THR A 30 7.57 3.54 -18.47
C THR A 30 6.56 4.59 -18.90
N LYS A 31 6.20 4.66 -20.20
CA LYS A 31 5.30 5.67 -20.76
C LYS A 31 3.83 5.30 -20.61
N LYS A 32 2.96 6.33 -20.57
CA LYS A 32 1.49 6.20 -20.59
C LYS A 32 1.02 5.08 -21.53
N GLY A 33 0.14 4.21 -21.06
CA GLY A 33 -0.46 3.14 -21.84
C GLY A 33 0.19 1.76 -21.68
N PHE A 34 1.20 1.62 -20.83
CA PHE A 34 1.75 0.30 -20.54
C PHE A 34 0.91 -0.40 -19.46
N TRP A 35 0.45 -1.62 -19.80
CA TRP A 35 -0.29 -2.47 -18.87
C TRP A 35 0.58 -2.86 -17.67
N ARG A 36 -0.01 -2.78 -16.48
CA ARG A 36 0.51 -3.31 -15.22
C ARG A 36 -0.66 -3.79 -14.37
N PRO A 37 -0.49 -4.88 -13.61
CA PRO A 37 -1.59 -5.41 -12.82
C PRO A 37 -1.99 -4.43 -11.71
N ALA A 38 -3.31 -4.35 -11.45
CA ALA A 38 -3.84 -3.54 -10.35
C ALA A 38 -3.54 -4.15 -8.98
N PHE A 39 -3.24 -5.43 -8.91
CA PHE A 39 -2.77 -6.11 -7.70
C PHE A 39 -1.74 -7.19 -8.03
N GLU A 40 -0.97 -7.57 -7.03
CA GLU A 40 -0.04 -8.71 -7.08
C GLU A 40 -0.08 -9.43 -5.73
N ILE A 41 -0.55 -10.65 -5.75
CA ILE A 41 -0.46 -11.55 -4.59
C ILE A 41 0.69 -12.51 -4.86
N TYR A 42 1.72 -12.44 -4.01
CA TYR A 42 2.91 -13.27 -4.19
C TYR A 42 3.08 -14.29 -3.05
N ASP A 43 3.58 -15.45 -3.40
CA ASP A 43 4.00 -16.45 -2.43
C ASP A 43 5.50 -16.28 -2.18
N GLY A 44 5.87 -15.95 -0.95
CA GLY A 44 7.26 -15.67 -0.60
C GLY A 44 7.43 -14.85 0.67
N SER A 45 8.68 -14.49 0.93
CA SER A 45 9.04 -13.75 2.14
C SER A 45 8.53 -12.31 2.10
N ASP A 46 7.97 -11.84 3.22
CA ASP A 46 7.61 -10.44 3.43
C ASP A 46 8.76 -9.47 3.19
N LYS A 47 10.01 -9.92 3.40
CA LYS A 47 11.23 -9.10 3.23
C LYS A 47 11.41 -8.56 1.81
N LEU A 48 10.76 -9.19 0.83
CA LEU A 48 10.78 -8.74 -0.56
C LEU A 48 9.97 -7.45 -0.77
N HIS A 49 9.01 -7.18 0.11
CA HIS A 49 8.11 -6.03 -0.03
C HIS A 49 8.74 -4.74 0.51
N GLY A 50 8.51 -3.63 -0.21
CA GLY A 50 9.07 -2.32 0.16
C GLY A 50 8.63 -1.83 1.53
N ASP A 51 7.37 -2.03 1.92
CA ASP A 51 6.87 -1.60 3.23
C ASP A 51 7.46 -2.41 4.38
N TYR A 52 7.79 -3.69 4.17
CA TYR A 52 8.58 -4.45 5.15
C TYR A 52 9.95 -3.80 5.39
N GLN A 53 10.62 -3.43 4.30
CA GLN A 53 11.94 -2.79 4.36
C GLN A 53 11.85 -1.40 5.01
N THR A 54 10.75 -0.65 4.78
CA THR A 54 10.47 0.61 5.47
C THR A 54 10.35 0.39 6.98
N ALA A 55 9.61 -0.63 7.42
CA ALA A 55 9.53 -0.98 8.83
C ALA A 55 10.89 -1.34 9.42
N ASP A 56 11.74 -2.08 8.70
CA ASP A 56 13.10 -2.39 9.14
C ASP A 56 13.95 -1.13 9.35
N GLN A 57 13.82 -0.12 8.48
CA GLN A 57 14.53 1.14 8.66
C GLN A 57 14.02 1.93 9.88
N ALA A 58 12.71 1.94 10.11
CA ALA A 58 12.14 2.57 11.30
C ALA A 58 12.59 1.85 12.60
N ILE A 59 12.63 0.52 12.58
CA ILE A 59 13.12 -0.30 13.68
C ILE A 59 14.59 0.01 14.00
N ARG A 60 15.45 0.09 12.99
CA ARG A 60 16.86 0.50 13.15
C ARG A 60 16.97 1.91 13.71
N ALA A 61 16.15 2.84 13.22
CA ALA A 61 16.14 4.20 13.73
C ALA A 61 15.75 4.27 15.22
N LEU A 62 14.79 3.45 15.67
CA LEU A 62 14.45 3.32 17.10
C LEU A 62 15.64 2.80 17.91
N GLU A 63 16.32 1.75 17.44
CA GLU A 63 17.49 1.17 18.12
C GLU A 63 18.64 2.18 18.27
N GLU A 64 18.95 2.90 17.20
CA GLU A 64 20.05 3.87 17.16
C GLU A 64 19.79 5.13 17.99
N ASN A 65 18.53 5.45 18.28
CA ASN A 65 18.13 6.65 18.98
C ASN A 65 17.47 6.38 20.33
N ARG A 66 17.49 5.14 20.83
CA ARG A 66 16.78 4.72 22.05
C ARG A 66 17.11 5.57 23.30
N ASP A 67 18.33 6.11 23.37
CA ASP A 67 18.81 6.91 24.49
C ASP A 67 18.78 8.43 24.20
N LYS A 68 18.11 8.85 23.12
CA LYS A 68 18.02 10.22 22.65
C LYS A 68 16.57 10.66 22.48
N ARG A 69 16.34 11.97 22.38
CA ARG A 69 15.07 12.48 21.84
C ARG A 69 15.02 12.21 20.35
N PHE A 70 13.91 11.67 19.86
CA PHE A 70 13.72 11.40 18.45
C PHE A 70 12.32 11.80 17.96
N PHE A 71 12.23 12.04 16.68
CA PHE A 71 11.02 12.06 15.89
C PHE A 71 11.24 11.15 14.67
N ILE A 72 10.49 10.07 14.59
CA ILE A 72 10.59 9.08 13.52
C ILE A 72 9.25 9.03 12.80
N ALA A 73 9.26 9.29 11.48
CA ALA A 73 8.11 9.10 10.61
C ALA A 73 8.35 7.88 9.73
N ALA A 74 7.41 6.94 9.74
CA ALA A 74 7.40 5.75 8.89
C ALA A 74 6.17 5.78 8.00
N GLY A 75 6.35 5.91 6.69
CA GLY A 75 5.27 5.94 5.72
C GLY A 75 5.21 4.65 4.93
N PHE A 76 4.06 3.99 4.93
CA PHE A 76 3.78 2.81 4.12
C PHE A 76 3.04 3.20 2.86
N TYR A 77 3.38 2.55 1.75
CA TYR A 77 2.69 2.76 0.48
C TYR A 77 1.37 2.02 0.39
N LYS A 78 1.28 0.85 1.03
CA LYS A 78 0.04 0.07 1.01
C LYS A 78 -0.96 0.63 2.03
N PRO A 79 -2.25 0.60 1.69
CA PRO A 79 -2.94 -0.08 0.58
C PRO A 79 -3.11 0.73 -0.72
N HIS A 80 -2.24 1.67 -1.07
CA HIS A 80 -2.28 2.34 -2.37
C HIS A 80 -2.13 1.33 -3.54
N LEU A 81 -2.77 1.59 -4.68
CA LEU A 81 -2.56 0.81 -5.92
C LEU A 81 -1.06 0.79 -6.33
N PRO A 82 -0.56 -0.30 -6.91
CA PRO A 82 -1.20 -1.61 -7.01
C PRO A 82 -1.29 -2.27 -5.64
N PHE A 83 -2.32 -3.09 -5.41
CA PHE A 83 -2.49 -3.79 -4.13
C PHE A 83 -1.55 -4.99 -4.08
N VAL A 84 -0.35 -4.79 -3.56
CA VAL A 84 0.67 -5.83 -3.46
C VAL A 84 0.71 -6.36 -2.04
N ALA A 85 0.58 -7.68 -1.88
CA ALA A 85 0.68 -8.33 -0.58
C ALA A 85 1.16 -9.79 -0.70
N PRO A 86 1.80 -10.33 0.35
CA PRO A 86 2.05 -11.76 0.46
C PRO A 86 0.74 -12.55 0.56
N LYS A 87 0.69 -13.72 -0.08
CA LYS A 87 -0.48 -14.60 -0.13
C LYS A 87 -1.11 -14.88 1.25
N ARG A 88 -0.30 -15.03 2.29
CA ARG A 88 -0.80 -15.29 3.64
C ARG A 88 -1.75 -14.21 4.18
N PHE A 89 -1.66 -12.96 3.70
CA PHE A 89 -2.59 -11.89 4.06
C PHE A 89 -3.89 -11.96 3.26
N LEU A 90 -3.83 -12.42 2.00
CA LEU A 90 -5.04 -12.73 1.24
C LEU A 90 -5.81 -13.87 1.89
N ASP A 91 -5.10 -14.91 2.34
CA ASP A 91 -5.68 -16.10 2.97
C ASP A 91 -6.44 -15.79 4.27
N LEU A 92 -6.18 -14.65 4.92
CA LEU A 92 -6.98 -14.18 6.07
C LEU A 92 -8.47 -13.96 5.71
N TYR A 93 -8.73 -13.70 4.45
CA TYR A 93 -10.07 -13.35 3.93
C TYR A 93 -10.65 -14.41 3.00
N LYS A 94 -10.05 -15.60 2.90
CA LYS A 94 -10.47 -16.66 1.98
C LYS A 94 -11.94 -17.08 2.12
N ASP A 95 -12.45 -17.03 3.35
CA ASP A 95 -13.83 -17.40 3.69
C ASP A 95 -14.73 -16.16 3.91
N ALA A 96 -14.22 -14.95 3.66
CA ALA A 96 -14.98 -13.72 3.82
C ALA A 96 -15.93 -13.51 2.65
N GLU A 97 -17.17 -13.15 2.97
CA GLU A 97 -18.12 -12.69 1.96
C GLU A 97 -17.74 -11.26 1.52
N ILE A 98 -17.06 -11.14 0.38
CA ILE A 98 -16.72 -9.86 -0.22
C ILE A 98 -17.97 -9.33 -0.97
N LYS A 99 -18.67 -8.41 -0.36
CA LYS A 99 -19.80 -7.73 -0.97
C LYS A 99 -19.33 -6.59 -1.85
N THR A 100 -19.71 -6.63 -3.12
CA THR A 100 -19.60 -5.47 -4.01
C THR A 100 -20.82 -4.59 -3.78
N LEU A 101 -20.60 -3.29 -3.70
CA LEU A 101 -21.73 -2.37 -3.71
C LEU A 101 -22.40 -2.40 -5.09
N GLU A 102 -23.72 -2.38 -5.10
CA GLU A 102 -24.44 -2.12 -6.35
C GLU A 102 -23.99 -0.78 -6.92
N PRO A 103 -23.96 -0.63 -8.26
CA PRO A 103 -23.60 0.63 -8.88
C PRO A 103 -24.43 1.75 -8.31
N GLN A 104 -23.82 2.60 -7.50
CA GLN A 104 -24.52 3.74 -6.92
C GLN A 104 -24.57 4.84 -7.97
N ALA A 105 -25.74 5.42 -8.12
CA ALA A 105 -25.89 6.64 -8.90
C ALA A 105 -24.97 7.72 -8.30
N ILE A 106 -24.36 8.50 -9.17
CA ILE A 106 -23.59 9.68 -8.75
C ILE A 106 -24.44 10.52 -7.82
N PRO A 107 -24.01 10.81 -6.58
CA PRO A 107 -24.78 11.62 -5.66
C PRO A 107 -25.16 12.98 -6.27
N GLN A 108 -26.38 13.40 -6.05
CA GLN A 108 -26.86 14.70 -6.56
C GLN A 108 -25.97 15.84 -6.04
N GLY A 109 -25.50 16.69 -6.93
CA GLY A 109 -24.63 17.82 -6.60
C GLY A 109 -23.15 17.49 -6.48
N ALA A 110 -22.77 16.24 -6.65
CA ALA A 110 -21.36 15.88 -6.65
C ALA A 110 -20.62 16.48 -7.87
N GLN A 111 -19.43 17.01 -7.60
CA GLN A 111 -18.63 17.65 -8.64
C GLN A 111 -17.86 16.59 -9.46
N HIS A 112 -17.69 16.83 -10.74
CA HIS A 112 -17.06 15.90 -11.67
C HIS A 112 -15.66 15.42 -11.20
N TYR A 113 -14.88 16.27 -10.53
CA TYR A 113 -13.55 15.89 -10.04
C TYR A 113 -13.59 14.91 -8.85
N GLN A 114 -14.72 14.75 -8.17
CA GLN A 114 -14.90 13.77 -7.08
C GLN A 114 -14.98 12.33 -7.62
N TYR A 115 -15.20 12.16 -8.91
CA TYR A 115 -15.28 10.86 -9.61
C TYR A 115 -14.09 10.69 -10.56
N SER A 116 -12.89 10.59 -9.99
CA SER A 116 -11.71 10.37 -10.81
C SER A 116 -11.40 8.88 -10.94
N PHE A 117 -11.65 8.33 -12.12
CA PHE A 117 -11.22 6.97 -12.49
C PHE A 117 -9.77 6.93 -12.99
N ARG A 118 -9.06 8.05 -12.96
CA ARG A 118 -7.73 8.16 -13.59
C ARG A 118 -6.72 7.18 -13.03
N GLU A 119 -6.79 6.92 -11.74
CA GLU A 119 -5.80 6.09 -11.09
C GLU A 119 -5.98 4.62 -11.48
N ILE A 120 -7.19 4.06 -11.35
CA ILE A 120 -7.45 2.67 -11.73
C ILE A 120 -7.20 2.44 -13.23
N CYS A 121 -7.45 3.44 -14.07
CA CYS A 121 -7.18 3.36 -15.52
C CYS A 121 -5.67 3.34 -15.86
N ALA A 122 -4.78 3.55 -14.90
CA ALA A 122 -3.35 3.31 -15.07
C ALA A 122 -2.96 1.83 -14.89
N TYR A 123 -3.93 0.98 -14.56
CA TYR A 123 -3.79 -0.44 -14.30
C TYR A 123 -4.74 -1.25 -15.15
N GLY A 124 -4.61 -2.55 -15.13
CA GLY A 124 -5.45 -3.43 -15.92
C GLY A 124 -5.73 -4.77 -15.26
N SER A 125 -6.65 -5.49 -15.91
CA SER A 125 -6.99 -6.86 -15.55
C SER A 125 -5.88 -7.84 -15.94
N GLU A 126 -5.97 -9.06 -15.47
CA GLU A 126 -5.06 -10.16 -15.82
C GLU A 126 -5.00 -10.45 -17.33
N ASN A 127 -6.00 -10.04 -18.07
CA ASN A 127 -6.06 -10.19 -19.54
C ASN A 127 -5.15 -9.19 -20.30
N GLY A 128 -4.34 -8.40 -19.61
CA GLY A 128 -3.42 -7.46 -20.22
C GLY A 128 -4.09 -6.19 -20.80
N LYS A 129 -5.37 -5.93 -20.49
CA LYS A 129 -6.08 -4.72 -20.91
C LYS A 129 -6.19 -3.75 -19.76
N LEU A 130 -5.90 -2.47 -20.02
CA LEU A 130 -6.12 -1.40 -19.04
C LEU A 130 -7.62 -1.21 -18.79
N PHE A 131 -7.95 -0.83 -17.56
CA PHE A 131 -9.28 -0.31 -17.26
C PHE A 131 -9.46 1.05 -17.94
N THR A 132 -10.67 1.33 -18.40
CA THR A 132 -11.07 2.61 -18.99
C THR A 132 -12.41 3.04 -18.40
N PRO A 133 -12.83 4.30 -18.52
CA PRO A 133 -14.17 4.71 -18.11
C PRO A 133 -15.31 3.89 -18.73
N GLU A 134 -15.08 3.38 -19.97
CA GLU A 134 -16.05 2.54 -20.70
C GLU A 134 -15.89 1.04 -20.43
N SER A 135 -14.78 0.65 -19.80
CA SER A 135 -14.44 -0.73 -19.46
C SER A 135 -13.91 -0.84 -18.04
N MET A 136 -14.75 -0.50 -17.09
CA MET A 136 -14.48 -0.61 -15.65
C MET A 136 -14.43 -2.07 -15.21
N PRO A 137 -13.86 -2.37 -14.03
CA PRO A 137 -13.85 -3.72 -13.49
C PRO A 137 -15.24 -4.32 -13.42
N THR A 138 -15.36 -5.56 -13.86
CA THR A 138 -16.58 -6.36 -13.67
C THR A 138 -16.82 -6.63 -12.18
N PRO A 139 -18.04 -7.02 -11.75
CA PRO A 139 -18.29 -7.37 -10.34
C PRO A 139 -17.32 -8.43 -9.78
N ALA A 140 -16.89 -9.40 -10.60
CA ALA A 140 -15.90 -10.39 -10.20
C ALA A 140 -14.52 -9.74 -9.98
N GLN A 141 -14.06 -8.93 -10.93
CA GLN A 141 -12.79 -8.20 -10.80
C GLN A 141 -12.81 -7.19 -9.63
N THR A 142 -13.97 -6.57 -9.38
CA THR A 142 -14.13 -5.68 -8.21
C THR A 142 -13.96 -6.47 -6.91
N ARG A 143 -14.54 -7.66 -6.80
CA ARG A 143 -14.32 -8.53 -5.63
C ARG A 143 -12.84 -8.88 -5.45
N ASP A 144 -12.13 -9.22 -6.52
CA ASP A 144 -10.71 -9.54 -6.47
C ASP A 144 -9.88 -8.32 -6.03
N LEU A 145 -10.22 -7.13 -6.52
CA LEU A 145 -9.58 -5.88 -6.11
C LEU A 145 -9.82 -5.57 -4.63
N ILE A 146 -11.08 -5.71 -4.14
CA ILE A 146 -11.41 -5.51 -2.72
C ILE A 146 -10.65 -6.51 -1.85
N HIS A 147 -10.59 -7.77 -2.26
CA HIS A 147 -9.87 -8.82 -1.56
C HIS A 147 -8.37 -8.51 -1.46
N ALA A 148 -7.77 -8.09 -2.58
CA ALA A 148 -6.37 -7.68 -2.62
C ALA A 148 -6.11 -6.40 -1.80
N TYR A 149 -7.08 -5.45 -1.78
CA TYR A 149 -7.02 -4.26 -0.94
C TYR A 149 -6.98 -4.63 0.55
N TYR A 150 -7.85 -5.52 1.00
CA TYR A 150 -7.86 -6.01 2.39
C TYR A 150 -6.54 -6.69 2.75
N ALA A 151 -6.00 -7.52 1.86
CA ALA A 151 -4.70 -8.14 2.06
C ALA A 151 -3.57 -7.10 2.21
N ALA A 152 -3.56 -6.08 1.34
CA ALA A 152 -2.57 -5.01 1.36
C ALA A 152 -2.69 -4.15 2.63
N ALA A 153 -3.92 -3.84 3.08
CA ALA A 153 -4.15 -3.11 4.32
C ALA A 153 -3.67 -3.90 5.55
N SER A 154 -4.00 -5.20 5.62
CA SER A 154 -3.52 -6.06 6.71
C SER A 154 -2.01 -6.24 6.70
N PHE A 155 -1.39 -6.25 5.51
CA PHE A 155 0.06 -6.27 5.42
C PHE A 155 0.69 -4.99 5.97
N ALA A 156 0.15 -3.81 5.62
CA ALA A 156 0.63 -2.53 6.15
C ALA A 156 0.46 -2.44 7.67
N ASP A 157 -0.68 -2.87 8.20
CA ASP A 157 -0.93 -2.96 9.64
C ASP A 157 0.10 -3.84 10.35
N ALA A 158 0.40 -5.01 9.79
CA ALA A 158 1.44 -5.89 10.33
C ALA A 158 2.82 -5.22 10.36
N GLN A 159 3.15 -4.35 9.39
CA GLN A 159 4.41 -3.62 9.39
C GLN A 159 4.42 -2.53 10.49
N ALA A 160 3.32 -1.82 10.69
CA ALA A 160 3.16 -0.90 11.81
C ALA A 160 3.29 -1.66 13.15
N GLY A 161 2.66 -2.81 13.27
CA GLY A 161 2.77 -3.70 14.43
C GLY A 161 4.21 -4.08 14.77
N ARG A 162 5.05 -4.36 13.78
CA ARG A 162 6.49 -4.65 13.98
C ARG A 162 7.23 -3.48 14.63
N ILE A 163 6.96 -2.26 14.19
CA ILE A 163 7.57 -1.04 14.77
C ILE A 163 7.12 -0.87 16.22
N LEU A 164 5.82 -1.04 16.49
CA LEU A 164 5.27 -0.93 17.84
C LEU A 164 5.82 -2.00 18.78
N GLN A 165 5.95 -3.24 18.33
CA GLN A 165 6.58 -4.32 19.09
C GLN A 165 8.05 -3.99 19.43
N LYS A 166 8.79 -3.39 18.49
CA LYS A 166 10.16 -2.95 18.75
C LYS A 166 10.19 -1.83 19.80
N LEU A 167 9.29 -0.85 19.71
CA LEU A 167 9.17 0.24 20.67
C LEU A 167 8.92 -0.30 22.09
N ASP A 168 8.01 -1.29 22.22
CA ASP A 168 7.72 -1.97 23.47
C ASP A 168 8.94 -2.75 24.01
N GLY A 169 9.59 -3.51 23.13
CA GLY A 169 10.80 -4.29 23.47
C GLY A 169 11.97 -3.42 23.95
N LEU A 170 12.07 -2.20 23.47
CA LEU A 170 13.04 -1.21 23.91
C LEU A 170 12.60 -0.47 25.20
N LYS A 171 11.42 -0.73 25.73
CA LYS A 171 10.80 -0.06 26.89
C LYS A 171 10.66 1.47 26.70
N LEU A 172 10.34 1.86 25.47
CA LEU A 172 10.17 3.27 25.09
C LEU A 172 8.70 3.70 25.05
N ARG A 173 7.73 2.77 25.14
CA ARG A 173 6.29 3.03 24.98
C ARG A 173 5.81 4.18 25.86
N GLU A 174 6.14 4.12 27.17
CA GLU A 174 5.70 5.11 28.16
C GLU A 174 6.30 6.53 27.94
N LYS A 175 7.30 6.63 27.10
CA LYS A 175 8.03 7.88 26.82
C LYS A 175 7.82 8.37 25.39
N THR A 176 6.97 7.70 24.61
CA THR A 176 6.81 7.99 23.18
C THR A 176 5.33 8.20 22.85
N VAL A 177 5.02 9.35 22.28
CA VAL A 177 3.72 9.57 21.65
C VAL A 177 3.71 8.88 20.31
N VAL A 178 2.75 7.99 20.08
CA VAL A 178 2.53 7.29 18.81
C VAL A 178 1.30 7.89 18.14
N VAL A 179 1.46 8.32 16.90
CA VAL A 179 0.38 8.83 16.07
C VAL A 179 0.29 7.98 14.81
N VAL A 180 -0.90 7.53 14.47
CA VAL A 180 -1.20 6.79 13.24
C VAL A 180 -2.30 7.52 12.51
N TRP A 181 -2.09 7.77 11.22
CA TRP A 181 -3.11 8.40 10.37
C TRP A 181 -2.99 7.90 8.94
N SER A 182 -4.03 8.12 8.16
CA SER A 182 -4.06 7.95 6.71
C SER A 182 -4.47 9.26 6.06
N ASP A 183 -4.00 9.53 4.85
CA ASP A 183 -4.41 10.69 4.07
C ASP A 183 -5.79 10.50 3.45
N HIS A 184 -6.11 9.28 2.96
CA HIS A 184 -7.42 8.86 2.43
C HIS A 184 -7.48 7.33 2.28
N GLY A 185 -8.60 6.82 1.77
CA GLY A 185 -8.77 5.42 1.35
C GLY A 185 -8.98 5.31 -0.16
N PHE A 186 -9.31 4.11 -0.63
CA PHE A 186 -9.63 3.83 -2.03
C PHE A 186 -11.05 3.25 -2.13
N HIS A 187 -11.85 3.78 -3.04
CA HIS A 187 -13.20 3.27 -3.34
C HIS A 187 -13.12 2.21 -4.46
N LEU A 188 -13.74 1.05 -4.20
CA LEU A 188 -13.81 -0.11 -5.10
C LEU A 188 -15.26 -0.57 -5.27
#